data_980edd46485b03a76194f91a2c320b27
#
_entry.id   980edd46485b03a76194f91a2c320b27
#
_cell.length_a   1.000
_cell.length_b   1.000
_cell.length_c   1.000
_cell.angle_alpha   90.00
_cell.angle_beta   90.00
_cell.angle_gamma   90.00
#
_symmetry.space_group_name_H-M   'P 1'
#
loop_
_entity.id
_entity.type
_entity.pdbx_description
1 polymer ?
#
loop_
_entity_poly.entity_id
_entity_poly.type
_entity_poly.pdbx_seq_one_letter_code
_entity_poly.pdbx_strand_id
1 'polypeptide(L)'
;GNDENPKPWNEYYNRYIGSNQKKWLLEDLKKSYLPTIIFSHQSLDSKGGIFNQDEIRRIIEDSVFVNGNKKVIACICGHHHDDYLKIINDIAYVHINSASYKWVGEKYKFSRFSKKIESDFPSIVKTCPYKKPLFTTMHINSKQKTINFDSKKTSFIKPSPKDLQIPGAKNITSEISKMNYKF
;
A
#
# COMPACT_ATOMS: atom_id res chain seq x y z
N GLY A 1 -4.53 1.63 15.04
CA GLY A 1 -4.13 1.04 16.29
C GLY A 1 -4.91 -0.22 16.57
N ASN A 2 -4.29 -1.12 17.27
CA ASN A 2 -4.88 -2.39 17.64
C ASN A 2 -5.21 -2.35 19.15
N ASP A 3 -6.37 -1.79 19.47
CA ASP A 3 -6.81 -1.61 20.86
C ASP A 3 -7.17 -2.94 21.55
N GLU A 4 -7.47 -3.98 20.76
CA GLU A 4 -7.89 -5.28 21.27
C GLU A 4 -6.74 -6.25 21.54
N ASN A 5 -5.56 -5.99 20.97
CA ASN A 5 -4.39 -6.85 21.14
C ASN A 5 -3.10 -6.04 21.08
N PRO A 6 -2.87 -5.14 22.04
CA PRO A 6 -1.65 -4.36 22.11
C PRO A 6 -0.47 -5.29 22.47
N LYS A 7 0.25 -5.75 21.47
CA LYS A 7 1.55 -6.40 21.69
C LYS A 7 2.67 -5.39 21.47
N PRO A 8 3.78 -5.50 22.22
CA PRO A 8 4.98 -4.73 21.91
C PRO A 8 5.32 -4.88 20.43
N TRP A 9 5.71 -3.83 19.80
CA TRP A 9 5.92 -3.80 18.35
C TRP A 9 7.04 -4.75 17.87
N ASN A 10 7.85 -5.27 18.76
CA ASN A 10 8.89 -6.27 18.52
C ASN A 10 8.38 -7.73 18.60
N GLU A 11 7.13 -7.95 19.10
CA GLU A 11 6.49 -9.25 19.10
C GLU A 11 5.37 -9.27 18.05
N TYR A 12 5.59 -9.89 16.93
CA TYR A 12 4.62 -10.11 15.85
C TYR A 12 3.59 -8.98 15.71
N TYR A 13 3.87 -8.10 14.80
CA TYR A 13 3.04 -6.99 14.39
C TYR A 13 1.61 -7.48 14.09
N ASN A 14 0.70 -7.30 15.02
CA ASN A 14 -0.71 -7.60 14.78
C ASN A 14 -1.29 -6.54 13.85
N ARG A 15 -1.30 -6.88 12.56
CA ARG A 15 -1.92 -6.11 11.49
C ARG A 15 -3.43 -6.32 11.55
N TYR A 16 -4.08 -5.66 12.51
CA TYR A 16 -5.49 -5.86 12.83
C TYR A 16 -6.17 -4.51 13.07
N ILE A 17 -7.39 -4.31 12.59
CA ILE A 17 -8.21 -3.14 12.88
C ILE A 17 -9.19 -3.51 13.99
N GLY A 18 -9.00 -2.91 15.17
CA GLY A 18 -9.78 -3.18 16.36
C GLY A 18 -11.20 -2.61 16.33
N SER A 19 -12.02 -2.99 17.32
CA SER A 19 -13.44 -2.64 17.40
C SER A 19 -13.71 -1.14 17.37
N ASN A 20 -12.92 -0.35 18.09
CA ASN A 20 -13.10 1.10 18.13
C ASN A 20 -12.89 1.73 16.76
N GLN A 21 -11.85 1.30 16.04
CA GLN A 21 -11.56 1.79 14.69
C GLN A 21 -12.60 1.30 13.67
N LYS A 22 -13.10 0.07 13.80
CA LYS A 22 -14.20 -0.44 12.96
C LYS A 22 -15.48 0.37 13.18
N LYS A 23 -15.82 0.63 14.44
CA LYS A 23 -16.99 1.46 14.80
C LYS A 23 -16.86 2.86 14.22
N TRP A 24 -15.71 3.50 14.40
CA TRP A 24 -15.42 4.79 13.81
C TRP A 24 -15.60 4.78 12.28
N LEU A 25 -15.01 3.80 11.57
CA LEU A 25 -15.13 3.67 10.12
C LEU A 25 -16.59 3.54 9.67
N LEU A 26 -17.36 2.69 10.34
CA LEU A 26 -18.79 2.52 10.07
C LEU A 26 -19.58 3.82 10.25
N GLU A 27 -19.34 4.52 11.36
CA GLU A 27 -20.04 5.77 11.65
C GLU A 27 -19.65 6.88 10.66
N ASP A 28 -18.38 6.98 10.30
CA ASP A 28 -17.88 7.94 9.34
C ASP A 28 -18.48 7.71 7.94
N LEU A 29 -18.46 6.47 7.46
CA LEU A 29 -19.08 6.10 6.19
C LEU A 29 -20.60 6.30 6.19
N LYS A 30 -21.30 6.07 7.31
CA LYS A 30 -22.75 6.36 7.42
C LYS A 30 -23.04 7.85 7.27
N LYS A 31 -22.23 8.70 7.88
CA LYS A 31 -22.40 10.16 7.85
C LYS A 31 -21.99 10.78 6.52
N SER A 32 -21.07 10.14 5.80
CA SER A 32 -20.57 10.67 4.53
C SER A 32 -21.66 10.65 3.44
N TYR A 33 -21.85 11.78 2.77
CA TYR A 33 -22.68 11.95 1.57
C TYR A 33 -21.83 12.18 0.31
N LEU A 34 -20.51 12.11 0.44
CA LEU A 34 -19.55 12.23 -0.66
C LEU A 34 -18.82 10.92 -0.91
N PRO A 35 -18.35 10.68 -2.14
CA PRO A 35 -17.44 9.59 -2.43
C PRO A 35 -16.20 9.65 -1.54
N THR A 36 -15.83 8.51 -0.98
CA THR A 36 -14.77 8.38 0.01
C THR A 36 -13.57 7.62 -0.58
N ILE A 37 -12.36 8.08 -0.28
CA ILE A 37 -11.12 7.36 -0.55
C ILE A 37 -10.47 7.01 0.78
N ILE A 38 -10.11 5.73 0.95
CA ILE A 38 -9.47 5.23 2.16
C ILE A 38 -7.97 5.11 1.91
N PHE A 39 -7.18 5.69 2.80
CA PHE A 39 -5.73 5.52 2.84
C PHE A 39 -5.36 4.63 4.02
N SER A 40 -4.60 3.58 3.74
CA SER A 40 -4.05 2.70 4.77
C SER A 40 -2.61 2.33 4.45
N HIS A 41 -1.75 2.14 5.46
CA HIS A 41 -0.40 1.65 5.20
C HIS A 41 -0.46 0.18 4.80
N GLN A 42 -1.21 -0.63 5.54
CA GLN A 42 -1.38 -2.06 5.27
C GLN A 42 -2.46 -2.30 4.22
N SER A 43 -2.25 -3.33 3.39
CA SER A 43 -3.21 -3.73 2.36
C SER A 43 -4.53 -4.23 2.95
N LEU A 44 -5.62 -3.91 2.25
CA LEU A 44 -6.96 -4.41 2.52
C LEU A 44 -7.40 -5.53 1.56
N ASP A 45 -6.57 -5.90 0.57
CA ASP A 45 -6.94 -6.83 -0.51
C ASP A 45 -5.92 -7.94 -0.79
N SER A 46 -4.78 -7.96 -0.10
CA SER A 46 -3.74 -8.95 -0.37
C SER A 46 -3.23 -9.69 0.87
N LYS A 47 -2.69 -10.89 0.65
CA LYS A 47 -1.99 -11.66 1.69
C LYS A 47 -0.85 -10.82 2.27
N GLY A 48 -0.71 -10.84 3.59
CA GLY A 48 0.28 -10.02 4.28
C GLY A 48 -0.21 -8.60 4.59
N GLY A 49 -1.41 -8.22 4.19
CA GLY A 49 -2.13 -7.03 4.65
C GLY A 49 -2.66 -7.19 6.08
N ILE A 50 -3.76 -6.53 6.41
CA ILE A 50 -4.40 -6.70 7.73
C ILE A 50 -5.03 -8.09 7.87
N PHE A 51 -5.01 -8.67 9.09
CA PHE A 51 -5.54 -10.02 9.32
C PHE A 51 -7.04 -10.11 9.14
N ASN A 52 -7.78 -9.09 9.55
CA ASN A 52 -9.22 -9.03 9.41
C ASN A 52 -9.68 -8.25 8.16
N GLN A 53 -8.92 -8.34 7.07
CA GLN A 53 -9.21 -7.63 5.82
C GLN A 53 -10.61 -7.94 5.26
N ASP A 54 -11.08 -9.19 5.36
CA ASP A 54 -12.39 -9.57 4.85
C ASP A 54 -13.55 -8.91 5.62
N GLU A 55 -13.37 -8.73 6.93
CA GLU A 55 -14.32 -8.00 7.77
C GLU A 55 -14.35 -6.51 7.39
N ILE A 56 -13.17 -5.89 7.26
CA ILE A 56 -13.06 -4.48 6.89
C ILE A 56 -13.58 -4.25 5.46
N ARG A 57 -13.28 -5.15 4.55
CA ARG A 57 -13.81 -5.08 3.18
C ARG A 57 -15.33 -5.14 3.14
N ARG A 58 -15.97 -6.00 3.95
CA ARG A 58 -17.46 -6.01 4.04
C ARG A 58 -17.98 -4.65 4.48
N ILE A 59 -17.41 -4.04 5.53
CA ILE A 59 -17.80 -2.70 5.98
C ILE A 59 -17.71 -1.68 4.84
N ILE A 60 -16.62 -1.73 4.05
CA ILE A 60 -16.37 -0.82 2.94
C ILE A 60 -17.33 -1.09 1.78
N GLU A 61 -17.47 -2.37 1.41
CA GLU A 61 -18.25 -2.82 0.25
C GLU A 61 -19.76 -2.70 0.47
N ASP A 62 -20.24 -2.84 1.70
CA ASP A 62 -21.65 -2.68 2.08
C ASP A 62 -22.05 -1.22 2.27
N SER A 63 -21.08 -0.30 2.31
CA SER A 63 -21.33 1.15 2.43
C SER A 63 -21.76 1.72 1.09
N VAL A 64 -23.06 1.94 0.92
CA VAL A 64 -23.66 2.45 -0.31
C VAL A 64 -24.47 3.72 -0.07
N PHE A 65 -24.63 4.53 -1.11
CA PHE A 65 -25.59 5.62 -1.16
C PHE A 65 -27.02 5.09 -1.38
N VAL A 66 -28.01 5.95 -1.21
CA VAL A 66 -29.45 5.62 -1.45
C VAL A 66 -29.68 5.07 -2.85
N ASN A 67 -28.93 5.54 -3.84
CA ASN A 67 -29.02 5.08 -5.24
C ASN A 67 -28.26 3.77 -5.51
N GLY A 68 -27.71 3.12 -4.49
CA GLY A 68 -26.98 1.86 -4.61
C GLY A 68 -25.49 1.98 -5.00
N ASN A 69 -25.00 3.16 -5.36
CA ASN A 69 -23.60 3.35 -5.68
C ASN A 69 -22.71 3.19 -4.45
N LYS A 70 -21.49 2.68 -4.63
CA LYS A 70 -20.51 2.57 -3.54
C LYS A 70 -20.13 3.93 -2.98
N LYS A 71 -20.09 4.04 -1.65
CA LYS A 71 -19.54 5.23 -0.98
C LYS A 71 -18.03 5.27 -1.07
N VAL A 72 -17.37 4.13 -0.86
CA VAL A 72 -15.92 4.03 -1.02
C VAL A 72 -15.61 3.72 -2.48
N ILE A 73 -14.87 4.61 -3.11
CA ILE A 73 -14.49 4.50 -4.53
C ILE A 73 -13.07 3.95 -4.71
N ALA A 74 -12.19 4.14 -3.73
CA ALA A 74 -10.84 3.60 -3.78
C ALA A 74 -10.27 3.36 -2.38
N CYS A 75 -9.40 2.33 -2.27
CA CYS A 75 -8.52 2.07 -1.13
C CYS A 75 -7.08 2.14 -1.63
N ILE A 76 -6.27 3.03 -1.06
CA ILE A 76 -4.88 3.25 -1.47
C ILE A 76 -3.96 2.82 -0.34
N CYS A 77 -3.00 1.95 -0.64
CA CYS A 77 -2.06 1.44 0.34
C CYS A 77 -0.61 1.35 -0.19
N GLY A 78 0.31 1.09 0.72
CA GLY A 78 1.72 0.87 0.44
C GLY A 78 2.20 -0.48 1.01
N HIS A 79 3.18 -0.46 1.91
CA HIS A 79 3.73 -1.56 2.69
C HIS A 79 4.45 -2.66 1.87
N HIS A 80 3.79 -3.27 0.89
CA HIS A 80 4.35 -4.37 0.10
C HIS A 80 5.38 -3.92 -0.93
N HIS A 81 5.51 -2.60 -1.16
CA HIS A 81 6.37 -2.05 -2.21
C HIS A 81 6.02 -2.64 -3.58
N ASP A 82 4.74 -2.81 -3.84
CA ASP A 82 4.18 -3.28 -5.09
C ASP A 82 3.48 -2.13 -5.82
N ASP A 83 3.28 -2.30 -7.12
CA ASP A 83 2.71 -1.30 -8.00
C ASP A 83 1.60 -1.94 -8.83
N TYR A 84 0.35 -1.75 -8.42
CA TYR A 84 -0.81 -2.23 -9.17
C TYR A 84 -2.11 -1.53 -8.78
N LEU A 85 -3.10 -1.65 -9.66
CA LEU A 85 -4.50 -1.33 -9.42
C LEU A 85 -5.34 -2.57 -9.69
N LYS A 86 -6.25 -2.90 -8.78
CA LYS A 86 -7.18 -4.02 -8.87
C LYS A 86 -8.57 -3.53 -8.49
N ILE A 87 -9.58 -3.98 -9.22
CA ILE A 87 -10.97 -3.66 -8.92
C ILE A 87 -11.64 -4.87 -8.28
N ILE A 88 -12.26 -4.67 -7.13
CA ILE A 88 -13.02 -5.69 -6.42
C ILE A 88 -14.33 -5.06 -5.98
N ASN A 89 -15.46 -5.64 -6.40
CA ASN A 89 -16.80 -5.16 -6.05
C ASN A 89 -16.97 -3.65 -6.28
N ASP A 90 -16.54 -3.18 -7.47
CA ASP A 90 -16.61 -1.79 -7.92
C ASP A 90 -15.79 -0.79 -7.09
N ILE A 91 -14.81 -1.27 -6.33
CA ILE A 91 -13.87 -0.44 -5.57
C ILE A 91 -12.45 -0.67 -6.08
N ALA A 92 -11.73 0.42 -6.34
CA ALA A 92 -10.32 0.34 -6.74
C ALA A 92 -9.42 0.10 -5.51
N TYR A 93 -8.63 -0.97 -5.53
CA TYR A 93 -7.55 -1.22 -4.57
C TYR A 93 -6.22 -0.90 -5.27
N VAL A 94 -5.56 0.14 -4.78
CA VAL A 94 -4.37 0.71 -5.42
C VAL A 94 -3.17 0.53 -4.49
N HIS A 95 -2.14 -0.14 -4.99
CA HIS A 95 -0.86 -0.26 -4.30
C HIS A 95 0.15 0.69 -4.94
N ILE A 96 0.68 1.59 -4.11
CA ILE A 96 1.72 2.52 -4.54
C ILE A 96 3.08 1.99 -4.07
N ASN A 97 4.00 1.86 -5.02
CA ASN A 97 5.34 1.40 -4.75
C ASN A 97 6.06 2.31 -3.73
N SER A 98 7.06 1.76 -3.06
CA SER A 98 7.87 2.49 -2.08
C SER A 98 8.54 3.73 -2.69
N ALA A 99 8.69 4.75 -1.86
CA ALA A 99 9.37 5.98 -2.28
C ALA A 99 10.89 5.79 -2.50
N SER A 100 11.53 4.82 -1.82
CA SER A 100 13.00 4.81 -1.73
C SER A 100 13.67 3.46 -1.98
N TYR A 101 12.98 2.33 -1.79
CA TYR A 101 13.61 1.00 -1.93
C TYR A 101 12.58 -0.13 -2.06
N LYS A 102 13.03 -1.30 -2.53
CA LYS A 102 12.34 -2.58 -2.32
C LYS A 102 12.99 -3.30 -1.15
N TRP A 103 12.16 -3.74 -0.19
CA TRP A 103 12.59 -4.60 0.89
C TRP A 103 12.87 -6.01 0.36
N VAL A 104 14.06 -6.56 0.65
CA VAL A 104 14.48 -7.89 0.18
C VAL A 104 14.77 -8.86 1.32
N GLY A 105 14.85 -8.36 2.54
CA GLY A 105 15.03 -9.17 3.75
C GLY A 105 16.44 -9.66 4.01
N GLU A 106 16.59 -10.45 5.08
CA GLU A 106 17.90 -10.92 5.58
C GLU A 106 18.61 -11.82 4.56
N LYS A 107 17.87 -12.68 3.88
CA LYS A 107 18.42 -13.66 2.93
C LYS A 107 19.17 -13.01 1.76
N TYR A 108 18.76 -11.81 1.34
CA TYR A 108 19.32 -11.12 0.18
C TYR A 108 20.00 -9.81 0.57
N LYS A 109 20.43 -9.71 1.84
CA LYS A 109 21.19 -8.54 2.30
C LYS A 109 22.48 -8.37 1.51
N PHE A 110 22.82 -7.11 1.26
CA PHE A 110 24.01 -6.75 0.52
C PHE A 110 24.54 -5.39 0.99
N SER A 111 25.84 -5.33 1.32
CA SER A 111 26.52 -4.08 1.70
C SER A 111 26.73 -3.19 0.47
N ARG A 112 26.19 -1.97 0.50
CA ARG A 112 26.28 -0.98 -0.59
C ARG A 112 26.89 0.33 -0.15
N PHE A 113 26.89 0.59 1.13
CA PHE A 113 27.25 1.87 1.71
C PHE A 113 28.47 1.73 2.63
N SER A 114 28.99 2.87 3.11
CA SER A 114 30.08 2.85 4.06
C SER A 114 29.67 2.17 5.38
N LYS A 115 30.64 1.58 6.08
CA LYS A 115 30.41 0.95 7.40
C LYS A 115 29.70 1.87 8.38
N LYS A 116 29.98 3.18 8.32
CA LYS A 116 29.30 4.17 9.17
C LYS A 116 27.79 4.23 8.85
N ILE A 117 27.42 4.35 7.57
CA ILE A 117 26.01 4.41 7.17
C ILE A 117 25.28 3.12 7.54
N GLU A 118 25.89 1.96 7.32
CA GLU A 118 25.29 0.65 7.61
C GLU A 118 25.18 0.39 9.13
N SER A 119 26.07 0.97 9.92
CA SER A 119 25.97 0.96 11.39
C SER A 119 24.84 1.86 11.89
N ASP A 120 24.71 3.06 11.33
CA ASP A 120 23.66 4.02 11.72
C ASP A 120 22.26 3.55 11.27
N PHE A 121 22.19 2.79 10.16
CA PHE A 121 20.96 2.27 9.56
C PHE A 121 21.07 0.76 9.26
N PRO A 122 21.06 -0.13 10.26
CA PRO A 122 21.36 -1.56 10.06
C PRO A 122 20.45 -2.29 9.08
N SER A 123 19.22 -1.80 8.91
CA SER A 123 18.26 -2.41 7.98
C SER A 123 18.51 -2.04 6.51
N ILE A 124 19.39 -1.08 6.21
CA ILE A 124 19.61 -0.62 4.83
C ILE A 124 20.20 -1.73 3.94
N VAL A 125 21.00 -2.64 4.52
CA VAL A 125 21.57 -3.80 3.80
C VAL A 125 20.51 -4.80 3.34
N LYS A 126 19.30 -4.76 3.94
CA LYS A 126 18.16 -5.63 3.62
C LYS A 126 17.26 -5.04 2.52
N THR A 127 17.73 -4.01 1.82
CA THR A 127 16.97 -3.27 0.82
C THR A 127 17.68 -3.27 -0.54
N CYS A 128 16.90 -3.05 -1.61
CA CYS A 128 17.41 -2.61 -2.90
C CYS A 128 16.97 -1.17 -3.12
N PRO A 129 17.84 -0.17 -2.83
CA PRO A 129 17.49 1.23 -2.91
C PRO A 129 17.29 1.71 -4.34
N TYR A 130 16.48 2.74 -4.50
CA TYR A 130 16.30 3.46 -5.77
C TYR A 130 17.31 4.59 -5.91
N LYS A 131 17.69 4.91 -7.15
CA LYS A 131 18.58 6.05 -7.45
C LYS A 131 17.89 7.41 -7.25
N LYS A 132 16.59 7.45 -7.49
CA LYS A 132 15.76 8.65 -7.30
C LYS A 132 14.46 8.25 -6.61
N PRO A 133 13.85 9.12 -5.79
CA PRO A 133 12.61 8.81 -5.10
C PRO A 133 11.45 8.62 -6.10
N LEU A 134 10.57 7.67 -5.78
CA LEU A 134 9.30 7.47 -6.45
C LEU A 134 8.20 8.19 -5.68
N PHE A 135 7.34 8.84 -6.41
CA PHE A 135 6.08 9.43 -5.93
C PHE A 135 5.13 9.57 -7.12
N THR A 136 3.86 9.73 -6.86
CA THR A 136 2.85 9.97 -7.88
C THR A 136 1.94 11.11 -7.46
N THR A 137 1.32 11.74 -8.44
CA THR A 137 0.21 12.66 -8.23
C THR A 137 -1.07 11.93 -8.57
N MET A 138 -2.04 11.99 -7.64
CA MET A 138 -3.39 11.50 -7.87
C MET A 138 -4.28 12.65 -8.34
N HIS A 139 -4.88 12.50 -9.50
CA HIS A 139 -5.83 13.44 -10.09
C HIS A 139 -7.25 12.90 -9.97
N ILE A 140 -8.12 13.63 -9.28
CA ILE A 140 -9.52 13.26 -9.12
C ILE A 140 -10.37 14.21 -9.95
N ASN A 141 -11.18 13.64 -10.85
CA ASN A 141 -12.15 14.41 -11.63
C ASN A 141 -13.58 13.96 -11.25
N SER A 142 -14.25 14.75 -10.43
CA SER A 142 -15.60 14.45 -9.94
C SER A 142 -16.67 14.50 -11.04
N LYS A 143 -16.49 15.34 -12.08
CA LYS A 143 -17.42 15.44 -13.21
C LYS A 143 -17.33 14.20 -14.12
N GLN A 144 -16.12 13.75 -14.41
CA GLN A 144 -15.88 12.56 -15.24
C GLN A 144 -15.88 11.25 -14.43
N LYS A 145 -15.95 11.36 -13.10
CA LYS A 145 -15.85 10.24 -12.14
C LYS A 145 -14.59 9.40 -12.36
N THR A 146 -13.44 10.04 -12.46
CA THR A 146 -12.15 9.36 -12.69
C THR A 146 -11.13 9.69 -11.63
N ILE A 147 -10.29 8.68 -11.33
CA ILE A 147 -9.06 8.81 -10.55
C ILE A 147 -7.93 8.36 -11.45
N ASN A 148 -6.91 9.19 -11.59
CA ASN A 148 -5.72 8.91 -12.40
C ASN A 148 -4.47 9.10 -11.56
N PHE A 149 -3.47 8.23 -11.75
CA PHE A 149 -2.16 8.33 -11.13
C PHE A 149 -1.10 8.52 -12.21
N ASP A 150 -0.19 9.47 -11.99
CA ASP A 150 0.93 9.72 -12.89
C ASP A 150 1.96 8.60 -12.79
N SER A 151 2.57 8.23 -13.91
CA SER A 151 3.67 7.27 -13.90
C SER A 151 4.99 7.93 -13.53
N LYS A 152 5.85 7.19 -12.83
CA LYS A 152 7.23 7.58 -12.57
C LYS A 152 8.14 6.37 -12.56
N LYS A 153 9.34 6.52 -13.16
CA LYS A 153 10.37 5.47 -13.22
C LYS A 153 11.68 5.95 -12.62
N THR A 154 12.38 5.01 -12.01
CA THR A 154 13.76 5.16 -11.56
C THR A 154 14.53 3.86 -11.86
N SER A 155 15.69 3.69 -11.27
CA SER A 155 16.44 2.44 -11.32
C SER A 155 16.99 2.09 -9.96
N PHE A 156 17.33 0.82 -9.75
CA PHE A 156 17.98 0.38 -8.53
C PHE A 156 19.44 0.84 -8.47
N ILE A 157 19.92 1.13 -7.27
CA ILE A 157 21.36 1.15 -6.96
C ILE A 157 21.81 -0.32 -6.98
N LYS A 158 22.85 -0.61 -7.75
CA LYS A 158 23.38 -1.97 -7.91
C LYS A 158 23.93 -2.57 -6.59
N PRO A 159 23.77 -3.89 -6.39
CA PRO A 159 23.04 -4.85 -7.22
C PRO A 159 21.52 -4.71 -7.08
N SER A 160 20.80 -4.87 -8.19
CA SER A 160 19.34 -4.87 -8.25
C SER A 160 18.77 -6.21 -7.73
N PRO A 161 17.44 -6.32 -7.52
CA PRO A 161 16.80 -7.60 -7.20
C PRO A 161 17.14 -8.74 -8.20
N LYS A 162 17.26 -8.39 -9.49
CA LYS A 162 17.66 -9.34 -10.54
C LYS A 162 19.10 -9.79 -10.38
N ASP A 163 20.02 -8.87 -10.10
CA ASP A 163 21.44 -9.19 -9.89
C ASP A 163 21.65 -10.07 -8.65
N LEU A 164 20.80 -9.92 -7.63
CA LEU A 164 20.76 -10.74 -6.43
C LEU A 164 20.00 -12.06 -6.62
N GLN A 165 19.52 -12.36 -7.81
CA GLN A 165 18.78 -13.59 -8.16
C GLN A 165 17.56 -13.83 -7.25
N ILE A 166 16.86 -12.78 -6.85
CA ILE A 166 15.68 -12.89 -5.98
C ILE A 166 14.56 -13.59 -6.77
N PRO A 167 13.92 -14.63 -6.20
CA PRO A 167 12.78 -15.28 -6.85
C PRO A 167 11.68 -14.26 -7.19
N GLY A 168 11.18 -14.32 -8.41
CA GLY A 168 10.17 -13.38 -8.87
C GLY A 168 10.70 -11.96 -9.19
N ALA A 169 12.03 -11.73 -9.23
CA ALA A 169 12.64 -10.43 -9.50
C ALA A 169 12.15 -9.74 -10.77
N LYS A 170 11.62 -10.49 -11.75
CA LYS A 170 11.00 -9.94 -12.97
C LYS A 170 9.77 -9.09 -12.69
N ASN A 171 9.08 -9.33 -11.57
CA ASN A 171 7.89 -8.59 -11.15
C ASN A 171 8.23 -7.47 -10.15
N ILE A 172 9.47 -7.37 -9.71
CA ILE A 172 9.94 -6.31 -8.81
C ILE A 172 10.40 -5.13 -9.65
N THR A 173 9.63 -4.07 -9.60
CA THR A 173 9.87 -2.86 -10.40
C THR A 173 10.38 -1.71 -9.56
N SER A 174 11.04 -0.76 -10.21
CA SER A 174 11.42 0.55 -9.65
C SER A 174 10.61 1.65 -10.33
N GLU A 175 9.29 1.44 -10.38
CA GLU A 175 8.36 2.38 -11.01
C GLU A 175 7.02 2.45 -10.28
N ILE A 176 6.31 3.52 -10.53
CA ILE A 176 4.88 3.66 -10.33
C ILE A 176 4.27 3.77 -11.73
N SER A 177 3.38 2.84 -12.05
CA SER A 177 2.71 2.78 -13.34
C SER A 177 1.66 3.88 -13.46
N LYS A 178 1.34 4.26 -14.70
CA LYS A 178 0.16 5.07 -14.96
C LYS A 178 -1.08 4.21 -14.69
N MET A 179 -1.93 4.65 -13.76
CA MET A 179 -3.15 3.94 -13.40
C MET A 179 -4.35 4.85 -13.64
N ASN A 180 -5.44 4.27 -14.13
CA ASN A 180 -6.69 4.99 -14.39
C ASN A 180 -7.85 4.15 -13.87
N TYR A 181 -8.79 4.80 -13.22
CA TYR A 181 -10.01 4.19 -12.71
C TYR A 181 -11.20 5.12 -12.92
N LYS A 182 -12.34 4.55 -13.29
CA LYS A 182 -13.63 5.25 -13.41
C LYS A 182 -14.60 4.66 -12.39
N PHE A 183 -15.14 5.50 -11.51
CA PHE A 183 -16.06 5.13 -10.42
C PHE A 183 -17.49 5.61 -10.65
#